data_dbf9e15f44de5a7b4e5137042d4b7112
#
_entry.id   dbf9e15f44de5a7b4e5137042d4b7112
#
_cell.length_a   1.000
_cell.length_b   1.000
_cell.length_c   1.000
_cell.angle_alpha   90.00
_cell.angle_beta   90.00
_cell.angle_gamma   90.00
#
_symmetry.space_group_name_H-M   'P 1'
#
loop_
_entity.id
_entity.type
_entity.pdbx_description
1 polymer ?
#
loop_
_entity_poly.entity_id
_entity_poly.type
_entity_poly.pdbx_seq_one_letter_code
_entity_poly.pdbx_strand_id
1 'polypeptide(L)'
;MGQLDNKVALVTGAARGQGRSHAIRLAEEGADVIAIDICAKVDTTDYHGSTPEDLEETARFIEKAGRRAFTAQADVRDLAALEKAVSDGIAELGRIDTVVANAGIFSSAPLHELTEQQWNEMIDINLSGVWKTCLLYTSDAAD
;
A
#
# COMPACT_ATOMS: atom_id res chain seq x y z
N MET A 1 -8.75 23.88 -7.02
CA MET A 1 -9.04 23.19 -5.75
C MET A 1 -9.38 21.75 -6.11
N GLY A 2 -8.59 20.82 -5.61
CA GLY A 2 -8.80 19.37 -5.85
C GLY A 2 -9.93 18.84 -4.98
N GLN A 3 -10.46 17.67 -5.34
CA GLN A 3 -11.53 17.03 -4.57
C GLN A 3 -11.05 16.52 -3.20
N LEU A 4 -9.73 16.35 -3.04
CA LEU A 4 -9.10 15.80 -1.84
C LEU A 4 -8.16 16.79 -1.13
N ASP A 5 -8.37 18.08 -1.33
CA ASP A 5 -7.60 19.10 -0.63
C ASP A 5 -7.66 18.91 0.89
N ASN A 6 -6.50 18.96 1.55
CA ASN A 6 -6.32 18.74 2.99
C ASN A 6 -6.69 17.32 3.48
N LYS A 7 -6.71 16.35 2.58
CA LYS A 7 -6.89 14.93 2.90
C LYS A 7 -5.57 14.19 2.87
N VAL A 8 -5.52 13.07 3.57
CA VAL A 8 -4.40 12.12 3.54
C VAL A 8 -4.91 10.75 3.14
N ALA A 9 -4.29 10.15 2.14
CA ALA A 9 -4.62 8.82 1.66
C ALA A 9 -3.51 7.82 2.00
N LEU A 10 -3.88 6.65 2.48
CA LEU A 10 -3.02 5.48 2.60
C LEU A 10 -3.19 4.60 1.37
N VAL A 11 -2.09 4.22 0.73
CA VAL A 11 -2.08 3.27 -0.41
C VAL A 11 -1.08 2.15 -0.13
N THR A 12 -1.54 0.90 -0.12
CA THR A 12 -0.66 -0.28 -0.06
C THR A 12 -0.39 -0.83 -1.45
N GLY A 13 0.79 -1.44 -1.65
CA GLY A 13 1.25 -1.85 -2.98
C GLY A 13 1.54 -0.66 -3.89
N ALA A 14 2.08 0.42 -3.29
CA ALA A 14 2.19 1.74 -3.94
C ALA A 14 3.42 1.91 -4.83
N ALA A 15 4.38 0.96 -4.81
CA ALA A 15 5.65 1.13 -5.51
C ALA A 15 5.50 1.11 -7.04
N ARG A 16 4.47 0.46 -7.58
CA ARG A 16 4.28 0.32 -9.03
C ARG A 16 2.82 0.04 -9.40
N GLY A 17 2.55 -0.07 -10.70
CA GLY A 17 1.26 -0.54 -11.24
C GLY A 17 0.08 0.31 -10.79
N GLN A 18 -1.00 -0.35 -10.40
CA GLN A 18 -2.23 0.32 -9.97
C GLN A 18 -2.02 1.15 -8.70
N GLY A 19 -1.28 0.64 -7.71
CA GLY A 19 -1.00 1.37 -6.47
C GLY A 19 -0.30 2.70 -6.72
N ARG A 20 0.73 2.72 -7.56
CA ARG A 20 1.38 3.96 -8.01
C ARG A 20 0.39 4.89 -8.71
N SER A 21 -0.40 4.37 -9.63
CA SER A 21 -1.39 5.16 -10.36
C SER A 21 -2.42 5.80 -9.42
N HIS A 22 -2.91 5.04 -8.44
CA HIS A 22 -3.81 5.57 -7.41
C HIS A 22 -3.15 6.65 -6.57
N ALA A 23 -1.92 6.43 -6.10
CA ALA A 23 -1.17 7.39 -5.29
C ALA A 23 -0.98 8.72 -6.03
N ILE A 24 -0.58 8.66 -7.30
CA ILE A 24 -0.41 9.85 -8.16
C ILE A 24 -1.75 10.57 -8.35
N ARG A 25 -2.81 9.83 -8.68
CA ARG A 25 -4.12 10.44 -8.92
C ARG A 25 -4.69 11.12 -7.67
N LEU A 26 -4.55 10.49 -6.50
CA LEU A 26 -4.96 11.09 -5.22
C LEU A 26 -4.19 12.37 -4.92
N ALA A 27 -2.88 12.39 -5.22
CA ALA A 27 -2.05 13.59 -5.09
C ALA A 27 -2.46 14.70 -6.06
N GLU A 28 -2.77 14.40 -7.31
CA GLU A 28 -3.28 15.36 -8.30
C GLU A 28 -4.61 15.98 -7.86
N GLU A 29 -5.43 15.24 -7.10
CA GLU A 29 -6.68 15.75 -6.51
C GLU A 29 -6.49 16.46 -5.16
N GLY A 30 -5.25 16.60 -4.69
CA GLY A 30 -4.92 17.43 -3.54
C GLY A 30 -4.60 16.67 -2.24
N ALA A 31 -4.58 15.34 -2.23
CA ALA A 31 -4.25 14.56 -1.05
C ALA A 31 -2.73 14.47 -0.82
N ASP A 32 -2.30 14.48 0.43
CA ASP A 32 -1.01 13.92 0.83
C ASP A 32 -1.12 12.39 0.88
N VAL A 33 -0.03 11.66 0.68
CA VAL A 33 -0.09 10.20 0.52
C VAL A 33 0.89 9.48 1.42
N ILE A 34 0.39 8.51 2.19
CA ILE A 34 1.17 7.47 2.85
C ILE A 34 1.25 6.29 1.87
N ALA A 35 2.42 6.06 1.30
CA ALA A 35 2.67 5.02 0.31
C ALA A 35 3.46 3.86 0.93
N ILE A 36 2.84 2.69 1.01
CA ILE A 36 3.45 1.49 1.60
C ILE A 36 3.59 0.40 0.54
N ASP A 37 4.72 -0.27 0.55
CA ASP A 37 4.97 -1.42 -0.32
C ASP A 37 5.92 -2.41 0.36
N ILE A 38 5.87 -3.68 -0.02
CA ILE A 38 6.78 -4.70 0.48
C ILE A 38 8.22 -4.47 -0.03
N CYS A 39 8.37 -3.87 -1.22
CA CYS A 39 9.66 -3.67 -1.91
C CYS A 39 10.50 -4.95 -2.00
N ALA A 40 9.86 -6.07 -2.27
CA ALA A 40 10.49 -7.38 -2.40
C ALA A 40 9.66 -8.30 -3.31
N LYS A 41 10.28 -9.39 -3.73
CA LYS A 41 9.57 -10.47 -4.42
C LYS A 41 8.83 -11.34 -3.41
N VAL A 42 7.60 -11.75 -3.75
CA VAL A 42 6.89 -12.83 -3.05
C VAL A 42 7.27 -14.15 -3.73
N ASP A 43 7.61 -15.17 -2.94
CA ASP A 43 8.28 -16.38 -3.43
C ASP A 43 7.48 -17.14 -4.50
N THR A 44 6.16 -17.17 -4.38
CA THR A 44 5.28 -17.92 -5.30
C THR A 44 4.90 -17.19 -6.57
N THR A 45 5.37 -15.95 -6.78
CA THR A 45 5.07 -15.18 -7.99
C THR A 45 6.10 -15.40 -9.09
N ASP A 46 5.64 -15.46 -10.36
CA ASP A 46 6.49 -15.64 -11.54
C ASP A 46 7.09 -14.33 -12.05
N TYR A 47 6.70 -13.20 -11.49
CA TYR A 47 7.14 -11.87 -11.90
C TYR A 47 8.06 -11.22 -10.86
N HIS A 48 8.77 -10.19 -11.30
CA HIS A 48 9.66 -9.43 -10.43
C HIS A 48 8.89 -8.73 -9.30
N GLY A 49 9.47 -8.71 -8.10
CA GLY A 49 9.01 -7.86 -7.01
C GLY A 49 9.22 -6.38 -7.33
N SER A 50 8.59 -5.53 -6.55
CA SER A 50 8.92 -4.11 -6.47
C SER A 50 10.24 -3.90 -5.74
N THR A 51 10.81 -2.71 -5.89
CA THR A 51 12.05 -2.31 -5.23
C THR A 51 11.85 -1.05 -4.39
N PRO A 52 12.78 -0.74 -3.46
CA PRO A 52 12.76 0.54 -2.76
C PRO A 52 12.81 1.74 -3.72
N GLU A 53 13.57 1.64 -4.80
CA GLU A 53 13.69 2.68 -5.83
C GLU A 53 12.36 2.93 -6.54
N ASP A 54 11.57 1.87 -6.77
CA ASP A 54 10.21 1.99 -7.33
C ASP A 54 9.30 2.80 -6.40
N LEU A 55 9.40 2.57 -5.08
CA LEU A 55 8.60 3.30 -4.09
C LEU A 55 9.03 4.77 -3.99
N GLU A 56 10.35 5.03 -4.02
CA GLU A 56 10.88 6.40 -4.07
C GLU A 56 10.44 7.14 -5.33
N GLU A 57 10.36 6.45 -6.46
CA GLU A 57 9.86 7.05 -7.70
C GLU A 57 8.38 7.45 -7.56
N THR A 58 7.57 6.64 -6.90
CA THR A 58 6.18 6.99 -6.58
C THR A 58 6.11 8.25 -5.72
N ALA A 59 6.97 8.37 -4.69
CA ALA A 59 7.06 9.58 -3.87
C ALA A 59 7.40 10.83 -4.71
N ARG A 60 8.36 10.72 -5.62
CA ARG A 60 8.71 11.85 -6.52
C ARG A 60 7.54 12.30 -7.40
N PHE A 61 6.70 11.38 -7.86
CA PHE A 61 5.50 11.76 -8.62
C PHE A 61 4.47 12.49 -7.74
N ILE A 62 4.28 12.06 -6.50
CA ILE A 62 3.40 12.73 -5.53
C ILE A 62 3.92 14.15 -5.25
N GLU A 63 5.22 14.29 -4.99
CA GLU A 63 5.87 15.59 -4.76
C GLU A 63 5.78 16.50 -5.98
N LYS A 64 5.91 15.96 -7.18
CA LYS A 64 5.73 16.70 -8.43
C LYS A 64 4.31 17.25 -8.60
N ALA A 65 3.31 16.58 -8.04
CA ALA A 65 1.93 17.07 -7.96
C ALA A 65 1.74 18.15 -6.87
N GLY A 66 2.82 18.53 -6.15
CA GLY A 66 2.79 19.54 -5.10
C GLY A 66 2.28 19.02 -3.75
N ARG A 67 2.28 17.70 -3.54
CA ARG A 67 1.79 17.08 -2.31
C ARG A 67 2.92 16.41 -1.54
N ARG A 68 2.67 16.11 -0.25
CA ARG A 68 3.64 15.41 0.60
C ARG A 68 3.48 13.91 0.43
N ALA A 69 4.60 13.20 0.38
CA ALA A 69 4.65 11.75 0.38
C ALA A 69 5.37 11.26 1.64
N PHE A 70 4.78 10.32 2.35
CA PHE A 70 5.47 9.48 3.33
C PHE A 70 5.57 8.08 2.75
N THR A 71 6.76 7.49 2.76
CA THR A 71 6.98 6.12 2.26
C THR A 71 7.45 5.20 3.36
N ALA A 72 6.97 3.97 3.37
CA ALA A 72 7.45 2.93 4.27
C ALA A 72 7.47 1.57 3.57
N GLN A 73 8.47 0.77 3.87
CA GLN A 73 8.52 -0.62 3.47
C GLN A 73 7.85 -1.48 4.52
N ALA A 74 6.77 -2.15 4.15
CA ALA A 74 6.07 -3.11 5.01
C ALA A 74 5.33 -4.16 4.19
N ASP A 75 5.29 -5.38 4.73
CA ASP A 75 4.51 -6.49 4.20
C ASP A 75 3.10 -6.46 4.82
N VAL A 76 2.05 -6.47 3.99
CA VAL A 76 0.66 -6.48 4.49
C VAL A 76 0.29 -7.73 5.28
N ARG A 77 1.11 -8.78 5.24
CA ARG A 77 0.98 -9.96 6.08
C ARG A 77 1.41 -9.72 7.53
N ASP A 78 2.29 -8.74 7.75
CA ASP A 78 2.83 -8.37 9.06
C ASP A 78 2.07 -7.18 9.65
N LEU A 79 1.15 -7.47 10.58
CA LEU A 79 0.32 -6.43 11.20
C LEU A 79 1.17 -5.41 11.98
N ALA A 80 2.18 -5.87 12.73
CA ALA A 80 3.01 -4.96 13.52
C ALA A 80 3.84 -4.01 12.65
N ALA A 81 4.36 -4.49 11.51
CA ALA A 81 5.06 -3.66 10.53
C ALA A 81 4.12 -2.63 9.89
N LEU A 82 2.88 -3.02 9.56
CA LEU A 82 1.87 -2.11 9.06
C LEU A 82 1.48 -1.04 10.09
N GLU A 83 1.21 -1.44 11.34
CA GLU A 83 0.88 -0.53 12.44
C GLU A 83 1.97 0.54 12.61
N LYS A 84 3.23 0.10 12.63
CA LYS A 84 4.36 1.03 12.72
C LYS A 84 4.41 1.99 11.51
N ALA A 85 4.31 1.48 10.30
CA ALA A 85 4.38 2.30 9.09
C ALA A 85 3.24 3.33 9.03
N VAL A 86 2.03 2.92 9.40
CA VAL A 86 0.86 3.82 9.44
C VAL A 86 0.99 4.86 10.55
N SER A 87 1.42 4.46 11.75
CA SER A 87 1.65 5.38 12.86
C SER A 87 2.70 6.44 12.53
N ASP A 88 3.83 6.04 11.93
CA ASP A 88 4.87 6.96 11.49
C ASP A 88 4.34 7.92 10.41
N GLY A 89 3.55 7.42 9.46
CA GLY A 89 2.92 8.23 8.42
C GLY A 89 1.91 9.25 8.97
N ILE A 90 1.11 8.85 9.95
CA ILE A 90 0.18 9.76 10.66
C ILE A 90 0.95 10.82 11.44
N ALA A 91 2.04 10.42 12.12
CA ALA A 91 2.87 11.38 12.85
C ALA A 91 3.45 12.46 11.93
N GLU A 92 3.76 12.13 10.67
CA GLU A 92 4.31 13.07 9.70
C GLU A 92 3.24 13.86 8.94
N LEU A 93 2.18 13.21 8.48
CA LEU A 93 1.14 13.83 7.65
C LEU A 93 -0.11 14.29 8.41
N GLY A 94 -0.28 13.83 9.65
CA GLY A 94 -1.27 14.33 10.61
C GLY A 94 -2.56 13.53 10.71
N ARG A 95 -2.94 12.73 9.70
CA ARG A 95 -4.23 12.01 9.67
C ARG A 95 -4.27 10.94 8.57
N ILE A 96 -5.34 10.17 8.53
CA ILE A 96 -5.76 9.36 7.37
C ILE A 96 -7.26 9.60 7.13
N ASP A 97 -7.62 9.90 5.89
CA ASP A 97 -9.02 10.11 5.47
C ASP A 97 -9.51 9.02 4.51
N THR A 98 -8.59 8.38 3.79
CA THR A 98 -8.92 7.38 2.76
C THR A 98 -7.88 6.27 2.77
N VAL A 99 -8.34 5.04 2.59
CA VAL A 99 -7.47 3.86 2.45
C VAL A 99 -7.73 3.17 1.12
N VAL A 100 -6.66 2.90 0.40
CA VAL A 100 -6.63 2.06 -0.79
C VAL A 100 -5.83 0.79 -0.47
N ALA A 101 -6.53 -0.25 -0.04
CA ALA A 101 -5.96 -1.57 0.24
C ALA A 101 -5.74 -2.30 -1.10
N ASN A 102 -4.68 -1.89 -1.82
CA ASN A 102 -4.40 -2.34 -3.19
C ASN A 102 -3.35 -3.46 -3.26
N ALA A 103 -2.47 -3.61 -2.25
CA ALA A 103 -1.47 -4.66 -2.26
C ALA A 103 -2.08 -6.03 -2.53
N GLY A 104 -1.55 -6.74 -3.50
CA GLY A 104 -2.03 -8.04 -3.91
C GLY A 104 -1.05 -8.73 -4.82
N ILE A 105 -1.16 -10.05 -4.89
CA ILE A 105 -0.40 -10.90 -5.79
C ILE A 105 -1.33 -11.79 -6.61
N PHE A 106 -0.79 -12.31 -7.69
CA PHE A 106 -1.43 -13.34 -8.49
C PHE A 106 -0.45 -14.50 -8.73
N SER A 107 -0.92 -15.70 -8.44
CA SER A 107 -0.24 -16.95 -8.76
C SER A 107 -1.27 -17.91 -9.33
N SER A 108 -0.96 -18.61 -10.39
CA SER A 108 -1.89 -19.53 -11.04
C SER A 108 -1.25 -20.89 -11.32
N ALA A 109 -2.04 -21.92 -11.13
CA ALA A 109 -1.73 -23.29 -11.54
C ALA A 109 -3.05 -24.04 -11.76
N PRO A 110 -3.06 -25.17 -12.48
CA PRO A 110 -4.17 -26.11 -12.41
C PRO A 110 -4.47 -26.46 -10.96
N LEU A 111 -5.73 -26.62 -10.60
CA LEU A 111 -6.13 -26.80 -9.19
C LEU A 111 -5.37 -27.94 -8.48
N HIS A 112 -5.12 -29.04 -9.19
CA HIS A 112 -4.41 -30.22 -8.66
C HIS A 112 -2.89 -30.04 -8.57
N GLU A 113 -2.34 -28.97 -9.12
CA GLU A 113 -0.93 -28.61 -9.07
C GLU A 113 -0.65 -27.41 -8.17
N LEU A 114 -1.71 -26.70 -7.74
CA LEU A 114 -1.59 -25.55 -6.86
C LEU A 114 -1.00 -25.98 -5.51
N THR A 115 0.14 -25.42 -5.15
CA THR A 115 0.78 -25.73 -3.88
C THR A 115 0.08 -25.07 -2.70
N GLU A 116 0.21 -25.66 -1.53
CA GLU A 116 -0.31 -25.04 -0.28
C GLU A 116 0.33 -23.66 -0.03
N GLN A 117 1.60 -23.48 -0.34
CA GLN A 117 2.27 -22.19 -0.23
C GLN A 117 1.65 -21.13 -1.15
N GLN A 118 1.40 -21.47 -2.43
CA GLN A 118 0.72 -20.55 -3.36
C GLN A 118 -0.66 -20.14 -2.84
N TRP A 119 -1.44 -21.11 -2.36
CA TRP A 119 -2.75 -20.85 -1.75
C TRP A 119 -2.65 -19.92 -0.55
N ASN A 120 -1.79 -20.25 0.41
CA ASN A 120 -1.65 -19.49 1.65
C ASN A 120 -1.17 -18.05 1.37
N GLU A 121 -0.17 -17.85 0.53
CA GLU A 121 0.31 -16.49 0.19
C GLU A 121 -0.76 -15.65 -0.51
N MET A 122 -1.57 -16.26 -1.39
CA MET A 122 -2.70 -15.56 -2.03
C MET A 122 -3.75 -15.13 -0.99
N ILE A 123 -4.11 -15.98 -0.05
CA ILE A 123 -5.08 -15.67 1.02
C ILE A 123 -4.49 -14.65 2.00
N ASP A 124 -3.25 -14.84 2.42
CA ASP A 124 -2.61 -13.98 3.42
C ASP A 124 -2.42 -12.54 2.92
N ILE A 125 -2.10 -12.39 1.63
CA ILE A 125 -1.91 -11.07 1.03
C ILE A 125 -3.23 -10.47 0.55
N ASN A 126 -3.98 -11.20 -0.30
CA ASN A 126 -5.13 -10.62 -1.01
C ASN A 126 -6.40 -10.54 -0.13
N LEU A 127 -6.50 -11.32 0.93
CA LEU A 127 -7.64 -11.32 1.85
C LEU A 127 -7.26 -10.78 3.22
N SER A 128 -6.36 -11.47 3.94
CA SER A 128 -5.96 -11.07 5.29
C SER A 128 -5.21 -9.74 5.31
N GLY A 129 -4.38 -9.46 4.30
CA GLY A 129 -3.67 -8.19 4.14
C GLY A 129 -4.61 -7.00 3.92
N VAL A 130 -5.69 -7.19 3.18
CA VAL A 130 -6.74 -6.17 3.01
C VAL A 130 -7.44 -5.89 4.34
N TRP A 131 -7.84 -6.94 5.07
CA TRP A 131 -8.43 -6.80 6.39
C TRP A 131 -7.51 -6.05 7.37
N LYS A 132 -6.23 -6.45 7.45
CA LYS A 132 -5.24 -5.80 8.31
C LYS A 132 -5.07 -4.32 7.96
N THR A 133 -4.99 -3.99 6.68
CA THR A 133 -4.88 -2.60 6.20
C THR A 133 -6.11 -1.77 6.59
N CYS A 134 -7.32 -2.32 6.43
CA CYS A 134 -8.56 -1.63 6.80
C CYS A 134 -8.75 -1.50 8.31
N LEU A 135 -8.23 -2.45 9.10
CA LEU A 135 -8.29 -2.41 10.55
C LEU A 135 -7.59 -1.17 11.11
N LEU A 136 -6.47 -0.77 10.53
CA LEU A 136 -5.67 0.38 10.98
C LEU A 136 -6.39 1.71 10.76
N TYR A 137 -7.20 1.82 9.71
CA TYR A 137 -8.02 3.00 9.46
C TYR A 137 -9.16 3.15 10.48
N THR A 138 -9.79 2.03 10.85
CA THR A 138 -10.95 2.05 11.75
C THR A 138 -10.57 2.26 13.22
N SER A 139 -9.38 1.90 13.65
CA SER A 139 -8.91 2.14 15.02
C SER A 139 -8.59 3.62 15.27
N ASP A 140 -8.07 4.34 14.28
CA ASP A 140 -7.73 5.76 14.43
C ASP A 140 -8.89 6.72 14.14
N ALA A 141 -9.93 6.26 13.44
CA ALA A 141 -11.13 7.05 13.19
C ALA A 141 -12.14 7.04 14.35
N ALA A 142 -11.87 6.24 15.40
CA ALA A 142 -12.75 6.09 16.55
C ALA A 142 -12.39 7.02 17.74
N ASP A 143 -11.27 7.75 17.65
CA ASP A 143 -10.83 8.77 18.61
C ASP A 143 -10.94 10.19 18.00
#